data_dfe3d1f42e85c119d37957a76a85abe9
#
_entry.id   dfe3d1f42e85c119d37957a76a85abe9
#
_cell.length_a   1.000
_cell.length_b   1.000
_cell.length_c   1.000
_cell.angle_alpha   90.00
_cell.angle_beta   90.00
_cell.angle_gamma   90.00
#
_symmetry.space_group_name_H-M   'P 1'
#
loop_
_entity.id
_entity.type
_entity.pdbx_description
1 polymer ?
#
loop_
_entity_poly.entity_id
_entity_poly.type
_entity_poly.pdbx_seq_one_letter_code
_entity_poly.pdbx_strand_id
1 'polypeptide(L)'
;MLALGKTAVLASMILGSCLNPLAAQEASSDVAFVETVTGQAVALVSGRPTLLGSLDVITNRTRVDVLANSELRLCHYQTSRFLTVKGPAQIIVSVDGVKVEAGKAVEVSRETCGSVEASAHQGGLVARGVSYKK
;
A
#
# COMPACT_ATOMS: atom_id res chain seq x y z
N MET A 1 -60.54 42.78 26.77
CA MET A 1 -59.51 42.07 27.49
C MET A 1 -58.74 41.26 26.54
N LEU A 2 -57.59 41.74 26.22
CA LEU A 2 -56.73 41.02 25.25
C LEU A 2 -55.63 40.29 26.01
N ALA A 3 -55.67 38.97 25.90
CA ALA A 3 -54.57 38.16 26.38
C ALA A 3 -53.53 38.09 25.28
N LEU A 4 -52.45 38.77 25.47
CA LEU A 4 -51.33 38.69 24.59
C LEU A 4 -50.52 37.45 24.94
N GLY A 5 -50.74 36.44 24.20
CA GLY A 5 -49.88 35.29 24.27
C GLY A 5 -48.53 35.62 23.66
N LYS A 6 -47.58 35.78 24.52
CA LYS A 6 -46.20 35.87 24.05
C LYS A 6 -45.73 34.49 23.68
N THR A 7 -45.74 34.22 22.44
CA THR A 7 -45.05 33.03 21.93
C THR A 7 -43.57 33.35 21.90
N ALA A 8 -42.87 32.78 22.84
CA ALA A 8 -41.44 32.79 22.81
C ALA A 8 -41.01 31.74 21.77
N VAL A 9 -40.55 32.20 20.66
CA VAL A 9 -39.91 31.34 19.69
C VAL A 9 -38.51 31.10 20.22
N LEU A 10 -38.34 29.95 20.78
CA LEU A 10 -37.01 29.44 21.09
C LEU A 10 -36.42 28.97 19.79
N ALA A 11 -35.58 29.81 19.23
CA ALA A 11 -34.74 29.36 18.13
C ALA A 11 -33.67 28.47 18.73
N SER A 12 -33.91 27.17 18.65
CA SER A 12 -32.88 26.21 18.90
C SER A 12 -31.86 26.31 17.78
N MET A 13 -30.80 26.99 18.04
CA MET A 13 -29.62 26.88 17.21
C MET A 13 -29.02 25.50 17.46
N ILE A 14 -29.37 24.57 16.62
CA ILE A 14 -28.65 23.32 16.55
C ILE A 14 -27.34 23.69 15.90
N LEU A 15 -26.34 23.91 16.71
CA LEU A 15 -24.97 23.89 16.25
C LEU A 15 -24.73 22.47 15.79
N GLY A 16 -24.93 22.25 14.49
CA GLY A 16 -24.48 21.04 13.87
C GLY A 16 -22.99 21.00 13.95
N SER A 17 -22.51 20.30 14.94
CA SER A 17 -21.09 19.96 14.98
C SER A 17 -20.84 19.09 13.78
N CYS A 18 -20.33 19.69 12.73
CA CYS A 18 -19.76 18.91 11.65
C CYS A 18 -18.50 18.26 12.20
N LEU A 19 -18.71 17.15 12.87
CA LEU A 19 -17.62 16.27 13.18
C LEU A 19 -17.20 15.63 11.87
N ASN A 20 -16.28 16.27 11.20
CA ASN A 20 -15.60 15.64 10.12
C ASN A 20 -14.84 14.45 10.71
N PRO A 21 -15.13 13.24 10.29
CA PRO A 21 -14.34 12.12 10.74
C PRO A 21 -12.97 12.21 10.09
N LEU A 22 -12.08 12.93 10.71
CA LEU A 22 -10.68 12.97 10.32
C LEU A 22 -10.02 11.60 10.44
N ALA A 23 -10.70 10.67 11.08
CA ALA A 23 -10.19 9.33 11.28
C ALA A 23 -10.33 8.42 10.06
N ALA A 24 -10.94 8.89 8.99
CA ALA A 24 -11.19 8.03 7.84
C ALA A 24 -10.00 7.85 6.92
N GLN A 25 -8.92 8.58 7.12
CA GLN A 25 -7.71 8.35 6.36
C GLN A 25 -6.75 7.51 7.16
N GLU A 26 -6.94 6.22 7.05
CA GLU A 26 -5.88 5.33 7.44
C GLU A 26 -4.71 5.62 6.52
N ALA A 27 -3.62 6.08 7.11
CA ALA A 27 -2.39 6.17 6.36
C ALA A 27 -2.09 4.76 5.84
N SER A 28 -2.20 4.58 4.54
CA SER A 28 -1.86 3.32 3.93
C SER A 28 -0.39 3.05 4.19
N SER A 29 -0.11 2.04 4.98
CA SER A 29 1.26 1.65 5.27
C SER A 29 1.86 0.94 4.08
N ASP A 30 3.11 1.22 3.83
CA ASP A 30 3.90 0.52 2.83
C ASP A 30 4.20 -0.89 3.33
N VAL A 31 3.93 -1.89 2.52
CA VAL A 31 4.11 -3.29 2.91
C VAL A 31 5.14 -4.03 2.06
N ALA A 32 5.46 -3.49 0.91
CA ALA A 32 6.40 -4.12 0.00
C ALA A 32 6.98 -3.09 -0.97
N PHE A 33 8.07 -3.44 -1.60
CA PHE A 33 8.55 -2.68 -2.74
C PHE A 33 8.83 -3.61 -3.92
N VAL A 34 8.71 -3.08 -5.11
CA VAL A 34 8.97 -3.82 -6.33
C VAL A 34 10.47 -3.79 -6.61
N GLU A 35 11.07 -4.97 -6.72
CA GLU A 35 12.45 -5.07 -7.15
C GLU A 35 12.56 -4.97 -8.65
N THR A 36 11.85 -5.85 -9.34
CA THR A 36 11.86 -5.87 -10.80
C THR A 36 10.49 -6.25 -11.34
N VAL A 37 10.20 -5.76 -12.52
CA VAL A 37 9.05 -6.17 -13.32
C VAL A 37 9.56 -6.54 -14.69
N THR A 38 9.30 -7.78 -15.11
CA THR A 38 9.54 -8.20 -16.48
C THR A 38 8.16 -8.28 -17.13
N GLY A 39 7.98 -7.59 -18.24
CA GLY A 39 6.65 -7.46 -18.83
C GLY A 39 5.85 -6.37 -18.13
N GLN A 40 4.62 -6.68 -17.73
CA GLN A 40 3.72 -5.70 -17.14
C GLN A 40 3.03 -6.24 -15.89
N ALA A 41 2.98 -5.41 -14.86
CA ALA A 41 2.19 -5.62 -13.68
C ALA A 41 1.44 -4.33 -13.36
N VAL A 42 0.17 -4.46 -13.01
CA VAL A 42 -0.72 -3.32 -12.79
C VAL A 42 -1.27 -3.37 -11.38
N ALA A 43 -1.08 -2.31 -10.63
CA ALA A 43 -1.65 -2.17 -9.30
C ALA A 43 -2.88 -1.29 -9.35
N LEU A 44 -3.89 -1.63 -8.55
CA LEU A 44 -5.04 -0.75 -8.37
C LEU A 44 -4.74 0.17 -7.19
N VAL A 45 -4.44 1.42 -7.49
CA VAL A 45 -4.18 2.44 -6.48
C VAL A 45 -5.36 3.40 -6.45
N SER A 46 -6.08 3.38 -5.33
CA SER A 46 -7.32 4.18 -5.20
C SER A 46 -8.30 3.93 -6.34
N GLY A 47 -8.44 2.67 -6.74
CA GLY A 47 -9.31 2.26 -7.82
C GLY A 47 -8.80 2.55 -9.21
N ARG A 48 -7.59 3.08 -9.34
CA ARG A 48 -6.98 3.40 -10.64
C ARG A 48 -5.88 2.43 -11.00
N PRO A 49 -5.90 1.88 -12.20
CA PRO A 49 -4.81 1.02 -12.66
C PRO A 49 -3.52 1.84 -12.82
N THR A 50 -2.46 1.36 -12.22
CA THR A 50 -1.16 2.00 -12.26
C THR A 50 -0.11 0.95 -12.62
N LEU A 51 0.66 1.21 -13.66
CA LEU A 51 1.75 0.31 -14.02
C LEU A 51 2.84 0.35 -12.94
N LEU A 52 3.23 -0.83 -12.49
CA LEU A 52 4.33 -0.96 -11.54
C LEU A 52 5.66 -0.94 -12.26
N GLY A 53 6.63 -0.29 -11.65
CA GLY A 53 8.00 -0.28 -12.11
C GLY A 53 8.95 -0.64 -10.96
N SER A 54 10.21 -0.79 -11.28
CA SER A 54 11.23 -1.06 -10.27
C SER A 54 11.27 0.06 -9.23
N LEU A 55 11.39 -0.32 -7.97
CA LEU A 55 11.43 0.56 -6.80
C LEU A 55 10.10 1.18 -6.41
N ASP A 56 9.03 0.87 -7.09
CA ASP A 56 7.71 1.30 -6.65
C ASP A 56 7.35 0.64 -5.33
N VAL A 57 6.66 1.37 -4.50
CA VAL A 57 6.22 0.90 -3.19
C VAL A 57 4.79 0.43 -3.29
N ILE A 58 4.50 -0.68 -2.63
CA ILE A 58 3.15 -1.25 -2.58
C ILE A 58 2.60 -1.04 -1.19
N THR A 59 1.41 -0.44 -1.13
CA THR A 59 0.72 -0.19 0.13
C THR A 59 -0.16 -1.37 0.52
N ASN A 60 -0.59 -1.37 1.78
CA ASN A 60 -1.39 -2.45 2.34
C ASN A 60 -2.69 -2.65 1.56
N ARG A 61 -3.01 -3.91 1.29
CA ARG A 61 -4.23 -4.34 0.59
C ARG A 61 -4.32 -3.87 -0.85
N THR A 62 -3.19 -3.74 -1.49
CA THR A 62 -3.18 -3.39 -2.91
C THR A 62 -3.36 -4.64 -3.76
N ARG A 63 -4.31 -4.57 -4.67
CA ARG A 63 -4.49 -5.61 -5.68
C ARG A 63 -3.52 -5.38 -6.82
N VAL A 64 -2.85 -6.43 -7.23
CA VAL A 64 -1.90 -6.38 -8.34
C VAL A 64 -2.25 -7.46 -9.35
N ASP A 65 -2.35 -7.06 -10.60
CA ASP A 65 -2.53 -7.97 -11.73
C ASP A 65 -1.21 -8.10 -12.45
N VAL A 66 -0.66 -9.30 -12.47
CA VAL A 66 0.52 -9.64 -13.25
C VAL A 66 0.04 -10.22 -14.56
N LEU A 67 0.37 -9.57 -15.65
CA LEU A 67 -0.14 -9.95 -16.96
C LEU A 67 0.53 -11.22 -17.47
N ALA A 68 -0.04 -11.81 -18.52
CA ALA A 68 0.54 -12.99 -19.14
C ALA A 68 1.97 -12.69 -19.63
N ASN A 69 2.84 -13.68 -19.54
CA ASN A 69 4.24 -13.56 -19.92
C ASN A 69 5.00 -12.48 -19.15
N SER A 70 4.51 -12.18 -17.96
CA SER A 70 5.11 -11.19 -17.08
C SER A 70 5.53 -11.81 -15.77
N GLU A 71 6.46 -11.15 -15.10
CA GLU A 71 6.95 -11.59 -13.81
C GLU A 71 7.18 -10.38 -12.91
N LEU A 72 6.67 -10.46 -11.69
CA LEU A 72 6.85 -9.44 -10.69
C LEU A 72 7.68 -10.02 -9.56
N ARG A 73 8.77 -9.36 -9.22
CA ARG A 73 9.55 -9.69 -8.04
C ARG A 73 9.47 -8.55 -7.05
N LEU A 74 9.02 -8.84 -5.87
CA LEU A 74 8.85 -7.84 -4.82
C LEU A 74 9.49 -8.29 -3.51
N CYS A 75 9.86 -7.33 -2.69
CA CYS A 75 10.34 -7.56 -1.34
C CYS A 75 9.21 -7.24 -0.37
N HIS A 76 8.77 -8.23 0.38
CA HIS A 76 7.74 -8.06 1.39
C HIS A 76 8.41 -7.70 2.72
N TYR A 77 8.05 -6.58 3.30
CA TYR A 77 8.79 -6.02 4.44
C TYR A 77 8.71 -6.90 5.68
N GLN A 78 7.52 -7.35 6.02
CA GLN A 78 7.34 -8.09 7.27
C GLN A 78 8.08 -9.42 7.25
N THR A 79 8.05 -10.11 6.14
CA THR A 79 8.73 -11.40 6.00
C THR A 79 10.19 -11.27 5.61
N SER A 80 10.60 -10.10 5.14
CA SER A 80 11.95 -9.83 4.63
C SER A 80 12.36 -10.82 3.54
N ARG A 81 11.42 -11.22 2.71
CA ARG A 81 11.65 -12.20 1.65
C ARG A 81 11.29 -11.62 0.29
N PHE A 82 12.03 -12.03 -0.71
CA PHE A 82 11.64 -11.81 -2.08
C PHE A 82 10.55 -12.79 -2.47
N LEU A 83 9.54 -12.25 -3.11
CA LEU A 83 8.43 -13.03 -3.64
C LEU A 83 8.39 -12.83 -5.15
N THR A 84 8.25 -13.92 -5.88
CA THR A 84 8.16 -13.88 -7.33
C THR A 84 6.78 -14.35 -7.76
N VAL A 85 6.12 -13.52 -8.53
CA VAL A 85 4.79 -13.80 -9.07
C VAL A 85 4.88 -13.86 -10.58
N LYS A 86 4.51 -14.99 -11.14
CA LYS A 86 4.49 -15.17 -12.59
C LYS A 86 3.06 -15.02 -13.09
N GLY A 87 2.89 -14.25 -14.14
CA GLY A 87 1.59 -14.04 -14.76
C GLY A 87 1.17 -15.17 -15.70
N PRO A 88 -0.11 -15.23 -16.01
CA PRO A 88 -1.15 -14.35 -15.51
C PRO A 88 -1.52 -14.67 -14.05
N ALA A 89 -1.63 -13.64 -13.24
CA ALA A 89 -1.97 -13.83 -11.83
C ALA A 89 -2.63 -12.56 -11.27
N GLN A 90 -3.48 -12.76 -10.27
CA GLN A 90 -4.03 -11.68 -9.47
C GLN A 90 -3.69 -11.94 -8.02
N ILE A 91 -3.09 -10.94 -7.38
CA ILE A 91 -2.67 -11.05 -6.00
C ILE A 91 -3.16 -9.84 -5.20
N ILE A 92 -3.26 -10.02 -3.90
CA ILE A 92 -3.45 -8.93 -2.95
C ILE A 92 -2.24 -8.91 -2.05
N VAL A 93 -1.54 -7.78 -2.01
CA VAL A 93 -0.38 -7.59 -1.16
C VAL A 93 -0.83 -6.88 0.10
N SER A 94 -0.60 -7.48 1.25
CA SER A 94 -0.98 -6.92 2.53
C SER A 94 0.15 -7.06 3.54
N VAL A 95 -0.04 -6.47 4.71
CA VAL A 95 0.96 -6.52 5.77
C VAL A 95 1.28 -7.97 6.16
N ASP A 96 0.31 -8.86 6.10
CA ASP A 96 0.49 -10.26 6.48
C ASP A 96 1.18 -11.11 5.41
N GLY A 97 1.18 -10.65 4.19
CA GLY A 97 1.77 -11.38 3.09
C GLY A 97 1.04 -11.15 1.77
N VAL A 98 1.24 -12.07 0.86
CA VAL A 98 0.64 -12.01 -0.47
C VAL A 98 -0.38 -13.13 -0.59
N LYS A 99 -1.61 -12.76 -0.94
CA LYS A 99 -2.68 -13.70 -1.20
C LYS A 99 -2.89 -13.80 -2.71
N VAL A 100 -2.86 -15.02 -3.21
CA VAL A 100 -3.14 -15.27 -4.63
C VAL A 100 -4.65 -15.46 -4.81
N GLU A 101 -5.26 -14.61 -5.59
CA GLU A 101 -6.68 -14.72 -5.92
C GLU A 101 -6.90 -15.54 -7.18
N ALA A 102 -5.99 -15.44 -8.13
CA ALA A 102 -6.03 -16.22 -9.34
C ALA A 102 -4.62 -16.42 -9.86
N GLY A 103 -4.36 -17.56 -10.45
CA GLY A 103 -3.07 -17.88 -11.01
C GLY A 103 -2.29 -18.88 -10.17
N LYS A 104 -1.01 -18.95 -10.44
CA LYS A 104 -0.11 -19.87 -9.75
C LYS A 104 0.30 -19.33 -8.40
N ALA A 105 0.73 -20.22 -7.51
CA ALA A 105 1.26 -19.82 -6.22
C ALA A 105 2.49 -18.93 -6.36
N VAL A 106 2.66 -18.04 -5.40
CA VAL A 106 3.82 -17.16 -5.33
C VAL A 106 5.04 -17.98 -4.90
N GLU A 107 6.15 -17.76 -5.58
CA GLU A 107 7.41 -18.38 -5.18
C GLU A 107 8.09 -17.50 -4.13
N VAL A 108 8.38 -18.10 -2.99
CA VAL A 108 9.08 -17.41 -1.90
C VAL A 108 10.56 -17.76 -2.00
N SER A 109 11.39 -16.74 -2.15
CA SER A 109 12.83 -16.94 -2.21
C SER A 109 13.40 -17.19 -0.81
N ARG A 110 14.45 -17.96 -0.74
CA ARG A 110 15.24 -18.10 0.49
C ARG A 110 16.06 -16.85 0.77
N GLU A 111 16.27 -16.07 -0.25
CA GLU A 111 17.01 -14.84 -0.17
C GLU A 111 16.22 -13.81 0.63
N THR A 112 16.85 -13.20 1.63
CA THR A 112 16.24 -12.12 2.37
C THR A 112 16.45 -10.82 1.63
N CYS A 113 15.41 -10.03 1.53
CA CYS A 113 15.56 -8.68 1.05
C CYS A 113 15.90 -7.78 2.23
N GLY A 114 16.84 -6.89 2.04
CA GLY A 114 17.20 -5.93 3.06
C GLY A 114 16.03 -5.03 3.40
N SER A 115 16.01 -4.56 4.64
CA SER A 115 15.02 -3.60 5.05
C SER A 115 15.33 -2.26 4.39
N VAL A 116 14.35 -1.76 3.66
CA VAL A 116 14.44 -0.43 3.06
C VAL A 116 14.59 0.64 4.16
N GLU A 117 14.02 0.40 5.31
CA GLU A 117 14.18 1.28 6.44
C GLU A 117 15.61 1.40 6.90
N ALA A 118 16.30 0.28 6.98
CA ALA A 118 17.70 0.30 7.37
C ALA A 118 18.55 1.11 6.39
N SER A 119 18.28 0.97 5.11
CA SER A 119 18.97 1.74 4.08
C SER A 119 18.66 3.22 4.19
N ALA A 120 17.44 3.58 4.50
CA ALA A 120 17.03 4.96 4.65
C ALA A 120 17.67 5.60 5.88
N HIS A 121 17.76 4.87 6.97
CA HIS A 121 18.35 5.37 8.20
C HIS A 121 19.85 5.56 8.10
N GLN A 122 20.49 4.83 7.27
CA GLN A 122 21.93 4.98 7.08
C GLN A 122 22.28 6.18 6.22
N GLY A 123 21.28 6.98 5.88
CA GLY A 123 21.54 8.21 5.18
C GLY A 123 22.28 8.01 3.92
N GLY A 124 22.14 6.95 3.38
CA GLY A 124 22.85 6.65 2.22
C GLY A 124 24.30 6.73 2.41
N LEU A 125 24.74 6.37 3.11
CA LEU A 125 26.06 6.30 3.04
C LEU A 125 26.42 5.23 2.19
N VAL A 126 26.32 5.11 2.14
CA VAL A 126 26.31 4.23 1.69
C VAL A 126 26.74 3.55 0.97
N ALA A 127 26.88 3.91 1.27
CA ALA A 127 27.00 3.35 0.87
C ALA A 127 27.53 2.79 0.28
N ARG A 128 27.88 2.96 0.45
CA ARG A 128 28.13 2.49 0.24
C ARG A 128 28.58 1.63 -0.23
N GLY A 129 28.91 1.86 0.05
CA GLY A 129 29.09 1.23 -0.17
C GLY A 129 29.60 0.50 -0.45
N VAL A 130 29.75 0.72 -0.16
CA VAL A 130 29.96 0.19 -0.14
C VAL A 130 30.47 -0.68 -0.28
N SER A 131 30.46 -0.42 0.03
CA SER A 131 30.74 -1.02 0.22
C SER A 131 31.17 -1.96 -0.35
N TYR A 132 31.61 -1.70 -0.56
CA TYR A 132 31.79 -2.36 -0.99
C TYR A 132 32.75 -3.16 -1.18
N LYS A 133 33.02 -3.16 -0.84
CA LYS A 133 33.73 -3.76 -0.81
C LYS A 133 34.12 -4.52 -1.22
N LYS A 134 34.62 -4.48 -1.35
CA LYS A 134 34.88 -4.98 -1.65
C LYS A 134 35.18 -5.66 -1.70
#